data_08c4436cb475edb3243270ce83814cee
#
_entry.id   08c4436cb475edb3243270ce83814cee
#
_cell.length_a   1.000
_cell.length_b   1.000
_cell.length_c   1.000
_cell.angle_alpha   90.00
_cell.angle_beta   90.00
_cell.angle_gamma   90.00
#
_symmetry.space_group_name_H-M   'P 1'
#
loop_
_entity.id
_entity.type
_entity.pdbx_description
1 polymer ?
#
loop_
_entity_poly.entity_id
_entity_poly.type
_entity_poly.pdbx_seq_one_letter_code
_entity_poly.pdbx_strand_id
1 'polypeptide(L)'
;MKYLFALGAALLLLTPATFAQKTFKKAFTGSSPKVSIVIERAEIEISGYSGNEIQIEAEGTFPGPPERAKGLKPLYNNAEDNTGIGLEIKEAGGVMTVKKASYAESKYKIKVPNNADVKVEVMDWHKSDLDIKDISGELEIVGKSSDIKLTNVTGPIVSNTVNGNTEVIFTKVNQSKPCHISTINGYVDVTMPADTKAKLAMSTIHGEIYSDLDIKFASDEKSKGLNPLRRNISGANINGGGVELTIKSINGDLYLRKK
;
A
#
# COMPACT_ATOMS: atom_id res chain seq x y z
N MET A 1 55.47 52.63 13.38
CA MET A 1 55.20 51.48 12.49
C MET A 1 54.13 50.62 13.15
N LYS A 2 52.83 50.68 12.66
CA LYS A 2 51.72 49.94 13.17
C LYS A 2 51.34 48.91 12.11
N TYR A 3 51.56 47.64 12.40
CA TYR A 3 51.07 46.53 11.51
C TYR A 3 49.64 46.17 11.87
N LEU A 4 48.70 46.42 10.95
CA LEU A 4 47.32 45.90 10.97
C LEU A 4 47.36 44.51 10.36
N PHE A 5 47.02 43.48 11.17
CA PHE A 5 46.71 42.14 10.68
C PHE A 5 45.21 42.10 10.36
N ALA A 6 44.88 42.00 9.08
CA ALA A 6 43.54 41.72 8.63
C ALA A 6 43.30 40.20 8.63
N LEU A 7 42.47 39.73 9.54
CA LEU A 7 42.01 38.34 9.64
C LEU A 7 40.82 38.14 8.67
N GLY A 8 41.12 37.54 7.47
CA GLY A 8 40.05 37.18 6.53
C GLY A 8 39.34 35.90 6.99
N ALA A 9 38.11 36.04 7.47
CA ALA A 9 37.24 34.90 7.75
C ALA A 9 36.68 34.32 6.45
N ALA A 10 37.19 33.16 6.01
CA ALA A 10 36.65 32.39 4.90
C ALA A 10 35.35 31.70 5.37
N LEU A 11 34.21 32.23 4.98
CA LEU A 11 32.91 31.62 5.20
C LEU A 11 32.72 30.44 4.22
N LEU A 12 33.02 29.21 4.68
CA LEU A 12 32.68 27.99 3.91
C LEU A 12 31.12 27.86 3.83
N LEU A 13 30.57 28.21 2.69
CA LEU A 13 29.18 27.88 2.34
C LEU A 13 29.09 26.38 2.10
N LEU A 14 28.70 25.63 3.12
CA LEU A 14 28.20 24.25 2.98
C LEU A 14 26.90 24.31 2.21
N THR A 15 26.96 24.14 0.89
CA THR A 15 25.76 23.88 0.09
C THR A 15 25.26 22.48 0.45
N PRO A 16 24.02 22.31 0.97
CA PRO A 16 23.45 20.98 1.13
C PRO A 16 23.40 20.32 -0.25
N ALA A 17 23.92 19.10 -0.36
CA ALA A 17 23.77 18.29 -1.56
C ALA A 17 22.26 17.99 -1.70
N THR A 18 21.57 18.76 -2.51
CA THR A 18 20.20 18.47 -2.93
C THR A 18 20.28 17.26 -3.86
N PHE A 19 19.89 16.09 -3.37
CA PHE A 19 19.61 14.96 -4.25
C PHE A 19 18.58 15.42 -5.26
N ALA A 20 18.94 15.42 -6.55
CA ALA A 20 18.04 15.81 -7.61
C ALA A 20 16.87 14.81 -7.62
N GLN A 21 15.70 15.27 -7.23
CA GLN A 21 14.46 14.50 -7.33
C GLN A 21 14.16 14.28 -8.81
N LYS A 22 14.18 13.01 -9.22
CA LYS A 22 13.88 12.64 -10.60
C LYS A 22 12.40 12.33 -10.73
N THR A 23 11.79 12.79 -11.81
CA THR A 23 10.35 12.59 -12.07
C THR A 23 10.14 11.87 -13.39
N PHE A 24 9.11 11.00 -13.43
CA PHE A 24 8.63 10.34 -14.62
C PHE A 24 7.12 10.53 -14.74
N LYS A 25 6.60 10.70 -15.97
CA LYS A 25 5.16 10.84 -16.24
C LYS A 25 4.78 10.07 -17.49
N LYS A 26 3.61 9.41 -17.46
CA LYS A 26 3.04 8.73 -18.61
C LYS A 26 1.52 8.71 -18.51
N ALA A 27 0.84 9.11 -19.58
CA ALA A 27 -0.62 9.03 -19.66
C ALA A 27 -1.12 7.59 -19.78
N PHE A 28 -2.28 7.30 -19.18
CA PHE A 28 -2.99 6.05 -19.41
C PHE A 28 -3.71 6.07 -20.75
N THR A 29 -3.71 4.91 -21.43
CA THR A 29 -4.52 4.71 -22.62
C THR A 29 -5.89 4.16 -22.23
N GLY A 30 -6.94 4.96 -22.35
CA GLY A 30 -8.32 4.55 -22.03
C GLY A 30 -8.91 5.21 -20.78
N SER A 31 -10.20 4.93 -20.53
CA SER A 31 -11.01 5.57 -19.48
C SER A 31 -10.98 4.85 -18.13
N SER A 32 -10.48 3.62 -18.06
CA SER A 32 -10.40 2.81 -16.84
C SER A 32 -8.93 2.49 -16.55
N PRO A 33 -8.22 3.41 -15.88
CA PRO A 33 -6.80 3.24 -15.63
C PRO A 33 -6.55 2.04 -14.69
N LYS A 34 -5.60 1.17 -15.09
CA LYS A 34 -5.15 0.04 -14.29
C LYS A 34 -3.65 0.07 -14.17
N VAL A 35 -3.15 -0.10 -12.95
CA VAL A 35 -1.71 -0.14 -12.71
C VAL A 35 -1.34 -1.35 -11.86
N SER A 36 -0.28 -2.04 -12.27
CA SER A 36 0.33 -3.14 -11.53
C SER A 36 1.75 -2.75 -11.15
N ILE A 37 2.03 -2.68 -9.86
CA ILE A 37 3.29 -2.22 -9.28
C ILE A 37 3.96 -3.41 -8.61
N VAL A 38 5.15 -3.81 -9.11
CA VAL A 38 5.96 -4.89 -8.55
C VAL A 38 7.29 -4.29 -8.13
N ILE A 39 7.43 -4.03 -6.84
CA ILE A 39 8.59 -3.32 -6.29
C ILE A 39 9.12 -4.07 -5.07
N GLU A 40 10.44 -4.15 -5.00
CA GLU A 40 11.21 -4.72 -3.90
C GLU A 40 12.18 -3.67 -3.34
N ARG A 41 12.50 -3.71 -2.05
CA ARG A 41 13.46 -2.82 -1.37
C ARG A 41 13.18 -1.33 -1.63
N ALA A 42 11.94 -0.92 -1.39
CA ALA A 42 11.57 0.49 -1.52
C ALA A 42 10.48 0.88 -0.52
N GLU A 43 10.52 2.10 -0.06
CA GLU A 43 9.37 2.79 0.50
C GLU A 43 8.46 3.26 -0.63
N ILE A 44 7.15 3.02 -0.51
CA ILE A 44 6.18 3.31 -1.57
C ILE A 44 5.03 4.12 -1.00
N GLU A 45 4.88 5.33 -1.50
CA GLU A 45 3.69 6.15 -1.27
C GLU A 45 2.88 6.24 -2.57
N ILE A 46 1.62 5.81 -2.56
CA ILE A 46 0.71 5.91 -3.70
C ILE A 46 -0.43 6.86 -3.34
N SER A 47 -0.73 7.81 -4.20
CA SER A 47 -1.84 8.74 -3.99
C SER A 47 -2.71 8.92 -5.22
N GLY A 48 -4.02 8.92 -5.02
CA GLY A 48 -4.98 9.25 -6.05
C GLY A 48 -5.03 10.76 -6.30
N TYR A 49 -5.24 11.17 -7.55
CA TYR A 49 -5.47 12.57 -7.92
C TYR A 49 -6.43 12.67 -9.10
N SER A 50 -6.95 13.87 -9.36
CA SER A 50 -7.83 14.12 -10.50
C SER A 50 -6.99 14.36 -11.77
N GLY A 51 -6.54 13.30 -12.43
CA GLY A 51 -5.77 13.34 -13.66
C GLY A 51 -5.88 12.01 -14.39
N ASN A 52 -5.15 11.85 -15.51
CA ASN A 52 -5.18 10.66 -16.35
C ASN A 52 -3.80 10.09 -16.64
N GLU A 53 -2.80 10.44 -15.87
CA GLU A 53 -1.42 9.94 -16.04
C GLU A 53 -0.88 9.35 -14.74
N ILE A 54 0.10 8.47 -14.84
CA ILE A 54 0.96 8.10 -13.72
C ILE A 54 2.08 9.15 -13.61
N GLN A 55 2.33 9.62 -12.39
CA GLN A 55 3.43 10.51 -12.07
C GLN A 55 4.25 9.85 -10.98
N ILE A 56 5.55 9.71 -11.18
CA ILE A 56 6.46 9.07 -10.22
C ILE A 56 7.58 10.03 -9.89
N GLU A 57 7.74 10.30 -8.61
CA GLU A 57 8.89 10.99 -8.04
C GLU A 57 9.75 9.95 -7.34
N ALA A 58 11.05 9.96 -7.61
CA ALA A 58 11.98 8.99 -7.07
C ALA A 58 13.11 9.68 -6.30
N GLU A 59 13.37 9.18 -5.11
CA GLU A 59 14.49 9.55 -4.26
C GLU A 59 15.45 8.36 -4.15
N GLY A 60 16.74 8.60 -4.43
CA GLY A 60 17.75 7.55 -4.39
C GLY A 60 18.79 7.68 -5.51
N THR A 61 19.70 6.72 -5.55
CA THR A 61 20.68 6.59 -6.62
C THR A 61 20.27 5.44 -7.55
N PHE A 62 20.25 5.71 -8.84
CA PHE A 62 19.87 4.73 -9.85
C PHE A 62 21.07 4.50 -10.79
N PRO A 63 22.11 3.77 -10.32
CA PRO A 63 23.27 3.46 -11.15
C PRO A 63 22.82 2.53 -12.29
N GLY A 64 23.28 2.86 -13.49
CA GLY A 64 23.16 1.93 -14.62
C GLY A 64 23.97 0.64 -14.39
N PRO A 65 23.88 -0.34 -15.30
CA PRO A 65 24.68 -1.54 -15.24
C PRO A 65 26.18 -1.16 -15.15
N PRO A 66 27.01 -1.90 -14.37
CA PRO A 66 28.43 -1.65 -14.30
C PRO A 66 29.07 -1.82 -15.69
N GLU A 67 30.14 -1.07 -15.97
CA GLU A 67 30.86 -1.09 -17.25
C GLU A 67 31.17 -2.52 -17.72
N ARG A 68 31.52 -3.42 -16.76
CA ARG A 68 31.80 -4.84 -17.04
C ARG A 68 30.58 -5.62 -17.54
N ALA A 69 29.36 -5.12 -17.35
CA ALA A 69 28.12 -5.73 -17.84
C ALA A 69 27.72 -5.24 -19.24
N LYS A 70 28.53 -4.41 -19.89
CA LYS A 70 28.26 -3.89 -21.22
C LYS A 70 28.03 -5.03 -22.23
N GLY A 71 26.87 -5.04 -22.89
CA GLY A 71 26.48 -6.09 -23.84
C GLY A 71 25.94 -7.38 -23.20
N LEU A 72 25.85 -7.45 -21.86
CA LEU A 72 25.27 -8.58 -21.15
C LEU A 72 23.86 -8.24 -20.67
N LYS A 73 23.03 -9.27 -20.50
CA LYS A 73 21.67 -9.13 -19.93
C LYS A 73 21.68 -9.70 -18.52
N PRO A 74 21.02 -9.03 -17.53
CA PRO A 74 20.85 -9.61 -16.21
C PRO A 74 19.96 -10.86 -16.29
N LEU A 75 20.41 -11.97 -15.66
CA LEU A 75 19.66 -13.24 -15.69
C LEU A 75 18.57 -13.31 -14.61
N TYR A 76 18.73 -12.57 -13.52
CA TYR A 76 17.83 -12.64 -12.37
C TYR A 76 16.69 -11.60 -12.44
N ASN A 77 16.96 -10.39 -12.86
CA ASN A 77 15.95 -9.35 -13.05
C ASN A 77 15.81 -9.00 -14.52
N ASN A 78 14.66 -9.35 -15.10
CA ASN A 78 14.37 -9.10 -16.52
C ASN A 78 13.82 -7.67 -16.77
N ALA A 79 13.73 -6.82 -15.73
CA ALA A 79 13.28 -5.45 -15.89
C ALA A 79 14.43 -4.56 -16.38
N GLU A 80 14.17 -3.73 -17.38
CA GLU A 80 15.12 -2.77 -17.95
C GLU A 80 14.67 -1.35 -17.61
N ASP A 81 15.53 -0.56 -16.97
CA ASP A 81 15.22 0.84 -16.65
C ASP A 81 15.02 1.66 -17.91
N ASN A 82 13.78 1.93 -18.26
CA ASN A 82 13.38 2.79 -19.36
C ASN A 82 12.89 4.16 -18.91
N THR A 83 13.07 4.49 -17.62
CA THR A 83 12.58 5.74 -16.99
C THR A 83 13.70 6.63 -16.47
N GLY A 84 14.91 6.10 -16.28
CA GLY A 84 16.04 6.77 -15.63
C GLY A 84 15.89 6.97 -14.11
N ILE A 85 14.87 6.31 -13.52
CA ILE A 85 14.61 6.32 -12.07
C ILE A 85 14.61 4.92 -11.45
N GLY A 86 15.27 3.97 -12.12
CA GLY A 86 15.38 2.58 -11.66
C GLY A 86 14.12 1.75 -11.85
N LEU A 87 13.20 2.17 -12.71
CA LEU A 87 11.96 1.48 -13.00
C LEU A 87 11.83 1.11 -14.48
N GLU A 88 11.19 -0.01 -14.74
CA GLU A 88 10.63 -0.36 -16.05
C GLU A 88 9.13 -0.06 -16.04
N ILE A 89 8.65 0.71 -17.03
CA ILE A 89 7.23 0.97 -17.21
C ILE A 89 6.80 0.51 -18.59
N LYS A 90 5.87 -0.45 -18.61
CA LYS A 90 5.27 -1.01 -19.81
C LYS A 90 3.75 -0.93 -19.73
N GLU A 91 3.09 -0.80 -20.85
CA GLU A 91 1.63 -0.84 -20.94
C GLU A 91 1.24 -1.90 -21.95
N ALA A 92 0.44 -2.85 -21.52
CA ALA A 92 -0.07 -3.92 -22.34
C ALA A 92 -1.48 -4.32 -21.87
N GLY A 93 -2.41 -4.53 -22.81
CA GLY A 93 -3.77 -4.94 -22.49
C GLY A 93 -4.54 -3.94 -21.61
N GLY A 94 -4.20 -2.65 -21.66
CA GLY A 94 -4.83 -1.61 -20.83
C GLY A 94 -4.32 -1.57 -19.37
N VAL A 95 -3.27 -2.31 -19.05
CA VAL A 95 -2.63 -2.32 -17.74
C VAL A 95 -1.23 -1.71 -17.84
N MET A 96 -0.97 -0.68 -17.05
CA MET A 96 0.36 -0.12 -16.91
C MET A 96 1.11 -0.88 -15.82
N THR A 97 2.20 -1.54 -16.19
CA THR A 97 3.05 -2.29 -15.27
C THR A 97 4.27 -1.49 -14.91
N VAL A 98 4.52 -1.34 -13.62
CA VAL A 98 5.70 -0.67 -13.03
C VAL A 98 6.52 -1.73 -12.31
N LYS A 99 7.74 -1.98 -12.76
CA LYS A 99 8.66 -2.95 -12.15
C LYS A 99 9.96 -2.27 -11.74
N LYS A 100 10.49 -2.64 -10.58
CA LYS A 100 11.82 -2.16 -10.18
C LYS A 100 12.91 -2.86 -10.97
N ALA A 101 13.76 -2.07 -11.62
CA ALA A 101 14.91 -2.52 -12.41
C ALA A 101 16.24 -2.39 -11.66
N SER A 102 16.25 -1.67 -10.52
CA SER A 102 17.42 -1.42 -9.69
C SER A 102 17.34 -2.17 -8.37
N TYR A 103 18.46 -2.68 -7.88
CA TYR A 103 18.57 -3.29 -6.53
C TYR A 103 18.85 -2.27 -5.42
N ALA A 104 19.15 -1.01 -5.75
CA ALA A 104 19.38 0.04 -4.77
C ALA A 104 18.12 0.33 -3.96
N GLU A 105 18.27 0.61 -2.67
CA GLU A 105 17.17 1.11 -1.86
C GLU A 105 16.69 2.45 -2.41
N SER A 106 15.40 2.64 -2.45
CA SER A 106 14.78 3.79 -3.11
C SER A 106 13.47 4.14 -2.43
N LYS A 107 13.05 5.40 -2.58
CA LYS A 107 11.73 5.85 -2.18
C LYS A 107 10.99 6.35 -3.40
N TYR A 108 9.75 5.89 -3.57
CA TYR A 108 8.88 6.28 -4.69
C TYR A 108 7.60 6.91 -4.19
N LYS A 109 7.29 8.09 -4.71
CA LYS A 109 5.98 8.72 -4.59
C LYS A 109 5.26 8.61 -5.92
N ILE A 110 4.19 7.84 -5.96
CA ILE A 110 3.47 7.49 -7.17
C ILE A 110 2.08 8.14 -7.11
N LYS A 111 1.77 9.00 -8.07
CA LYS A 111 0.42 9.54 -8.24
C LYS A 111 -0.27 8.84 -9.39
N VAL A 112 -1.50 8.39 -9.17
CA VAL A 112 -2.34 7.74 -10.18
C VAL A 112 -3.72 8.40 -10.20
N PRO A 113 -4.51 8.27 -11.27
CA PRO A 113 -5.90 8.69 -11.22
C PRO A 113 -6.63 8.10 -10.01
N ASN A 114 -7.43 8.89 -9.31
CA ASN A 114 -8.10 8.43 -8.08
C ASN A 114 -9.09 7.26 -8.29
N ASN A 115 -9.57 7.07 -9.52
CA ASN A 115 -10.41 5.95 -9.93
C ASN A 115 -9.63 4.76 -10.51
N ALA A 116 -8.31 4.76 -10.43
CA ALA A 116 -7.49 3.66 -10.93
C ALA A 116 -7.67 2.39 -10.11
N ASP A 117 -7.74 1.25 -10.80
CA ASP A 117 -7.52 -0.05 -10.17
C ASP A 117 -6.02 -0.24 -9.95
N VAL A 118 -5.62 -0.47 -8.70
CA VAL A 118 -4.22 -0.52 -8.30
C VAL A 118 -3.89 -1.89 -7.71
N LYS A 119 -2.96 -2.60 -8.35
CA LYS A 119 -2.36 -3.82 -7.82
C LYS A 119 -0.93 -3.52 -7.37
N VAL A 120 -0.58 -3.92 -6.13
CA VAL A 120 0.77 -3.76 -5.58
C VAL A 120 1.28 -5.10 -5.06
N GLU A 121 2.46 -5.49 -5.50
CA GLU A 121 3.16 -6.67 -5.04
C GLU A 121 4.52 -6.26 -4.45
N VAL A 122 4.67 -6.46 -3.14
CA VAL A 122 5.93 -6.25 -2.40
C VAL A 122 6.43 -7.61 -1.94
N MET A 123 7.24 -8.26 -2.77
CA MET A 123 7.65 -9.65 -2.61
C MET A 123 8.96 -9.84 -1.85
N ASP A 124 9.47 -8.77 -1.24
CA ASP A 124 10.70 -8.78 -0.45
C ASP A 124 10.43 -9.13 1.03
N TRP A 125 11.42 -9.77 1.66
CA TRP A 125 11.45 -10.02 3.10
C TRP A 125 12.03 -8.83 3.90
N HIS A 126 12.62 -7.84 3.24
CA HIS A 126 12.99 -6.58 3.87
C HIS A 126 11.72 -5.79 4.18
N LYS A 127 11.70 -5.14 5.34
CA LYS A 127 10.55 -4.32 5.71
C LYS A 127 10.40 -3.18 4.69
N SER A 128 9.24 -3.11 4.07
CA SER A 128 8.86 -2.06 3.13
C SER A 128 7.51 -1.51 3.55
N ASP A 129 7.45 -0.23 3.87
CA ASP A 129 6.19 0.40 4.24
C ASP A 129 5.44 0.83 2.96
N LEU A 130 4.14 0.54 2.92
CA LEU A 130 3.25 0.88 1.81
C LEU A 130 2.13 1.80 2.31
N ASP A 131 2.17 3.06 1.88
CA ASP A 131 1.11 4.04 2.15
C ASP A 131 0.32 4.32 0.87
N ILE A 132 -0.99 4.02 0.87
CA ILE A 132 -1.90 4.28 -0.25
C ILE A 132 -3.03 5.19 0.22
N LYS A 133 -3.28 6.27 -0.51
CA LYS A 133 -4.33 7.22 -0.13
C LYS A 133 -5.13 7.74 -1.32
N ASP A 134 -6.38 8.13 -1.01
CA ASP A 134 -7.27 8.84 -1.95
C ASP A 134 -7.60 8.03 -3.23
N ILE A 135 -7.72 6.69 -3.11
CA ILE A 135 -8.07 5.77 -4.21
C ILE A 135 -9.51 5.30 -4.05
N SER A 136 -10.29 5.44 -5.12
CA SER A 136 -11.67 4.95 -5.21
C SER A 136 -11.85 3.71 -6.08
N GLY A 137 -10.82 3.30 -6.83
CA GLY A 137 -10.78 2.06 -7.60
C GLY A 137 -10.53 0.83 -6.75
N GLU A 138 -10.42 -0.32 -7.39
CA GLU A 138 -10.11 -1.61 -6.76
C GLU A 138 -8.64 -1.63 -6.29
N LEU A 139 -8.41 -2.13 -5.08
CA LEU A 139 -7.07 -2.29 -4.51
C LEU A 139 -6.76 -3.77 -4.29
N GLU A 140 -5.72 -4.27 -4.92
CA GLU A 140 -5.16 -5.60 -4.68
C GLU A 140 -3.73 -5.47 -4.16
N ILE A 141 -3.46 -5.95 -2.95
CA ILE A 141 -2.17 -5.78 -2.29
C ILE A 141 -1.67 -7.13 -1.79
N VAL A 142 -0.44 -7.46 -2.15
CA VAL A 142 0.26 -8.65 -1.67
C VAL A 142 1.61 -8.23 -1.11
N GLY A 143 1.82 -8.44 0.19
CA GLY A 143 3.05 -8.12 0.90
C GLY A 143 3.64 -9.32 1.64
N LYS A 144 4.97 -9.46 1.66
CA LYS A 144 5.66 -10.44 2.50
C LYS A 144 6.07 -9.87 3.84
N SER A 145 6.64 -8.68 3.85
CA SER A 145 7.10 -8.00 5.07
C SER A 145 6.84 -6.50 4.93
N SER A 146 5.55 -6.11 5.10
CA SER A 146 5.13 -4.74 4.82
C SER A 146 4.07 -4.30 5.81
N ASP A 147 4.26 -3.15 6.44
CA ASP A 147 3.16 -2.43 7.06
C ASP A 147 2.37 -1.72 5.96
N ILE A 148 1.06 -1.94 5.93
CA ILE A 148 0.16 -1.45 4.89
C ILE A 148 -0.79 -0.44 5.52
N LYS A 149 -0.80 0.78 4.98
CA LYS A 149 -1.71 1.84 5.41
C LYS A 149 -2.53 2.34 4.22
N LEU A 150 -3.84 2.17 4.31
CA LEU A 150 -4.79 2.61 3.30
C LEU A 150 -5.66 3.73 3.89
N THR A 151 -5.59 4.92 3.33
CA THR A 151 -6.31 6.09 3.85
C THR A 151 -7.22 6.70 2.81
N ASN A 152 -8.46 7.03 3.18
CA ASN A 152 -9.48 7.60 2.29
C ASN A 152 -9.75 6.73 1.05
N VAL A 153 -9.91 5.43 1.26
CA VAL A 153 -10.18 4.45 0.20
C VAL A 153 -11.66 4.05 0.19
N THR A 154 -12.12 3.52 -0.94
CA THR A 154 -13.49 3.00 -1.05
C THR A 154 -13.53 1.51 -1.33
N GLY A 155 -12.52 0.96 -1.98
CA GLY A 155 -12.45 -0.44 -2.40
C GLY A 155 -13.30 -0.77 -3.64
N PRO A 156 -13.46 -2.05 -3.98
CA PRO A 156 -13.14 -3.23 -3.15
C PRO A 156 -11.64 -3.38 -2.85
N ILE A 157 -11.34 -4.01 -1.72
CA ILE A 157 -9.96 -4.20 -1.25
C ILE A 157 -9.70 -5.68 -1.04
N VAL A 158 -8.62 -6.19 -1.64
CA VAL A 158 -8.01 -7.47 -1.34
C VAL A 158 -6.58 -7.20 -0.87
N SER A 159 -6.31 -7.41 0.42
CA SER A 159 -5.00 -7.17 1.02
C SER A 159 -4.54 -8.39 1.80
N ASN A 160 -3.38 -8.92 1.42
CA ASN A 160 -2.77 -10.07 2.06
C ASN A 160 -1.31 -9.76 2.40
N THR A 161 -0.94 -9.87 3.67
CA THR A 161 0.46 -9.76 4.09
C THR A 161 0.88 -10.95 4.97
N VAL A 162 2.16 -11.24 5.02
CA VAL A 162 2.68 -12.30 5.90
C VAL A 162 3.16 -11.70 7.21
N ASN A 163 4.03 -10.70 7.15
CA ASN A 163 4.55 -10.01 8.33
C ASN A 163 4.31 -8.51 8.17
N GLY A 164 3.49 -7.96 9.02
CA GLY A 164 3.16 -6.55 9.04
C GLY A 164 1.71 -6.27 9.45
N ASN A 165 1.48 -5.05 9.82
CA ASN A 165 0.16 -4.56 10.21
C ASN A 165 -0.58 -4.03 9.00
N THR A 166 -1.90 -4.09 9.04
CA THR A 166 -2.73 -3.50 7.99
C THR A 166 -3.74 -2.53 8.61
N GLU A 167 -3.65 -1.28 8.26
CA GLU A 167 -4.57 -0.22 8.66
C GLU A 167 -5.38 0.25 7.46
N VAL A 168 -6.69 0.27 7.58
CA VAL A 168 -7.60 0.69 6.49
C VAL A 168 -8.59 1.72 7.02
N ILE A 169 -8.59 2.91 6.44
CA ILE A 169 -9.55 3.97 6.73
C ILE A 169 -10.41 4.20 5.49
N PHE A 170 -11.63 3.70 5.52
CA PHE A 170 -12.58 3.90 4.45
C PHE A 170 -13.20 5.30 4.49
N THR A 171 -13.35 5.92 3.32
CA THR A 171 -14.26 7.05 3.12
C THR A 171 -15.69 6.55 2.97
N LYS A 172 -15.86 5.44 2.23
CA LYS A 172 -17.09 4.72 2.00
C LYS A 172 -16.73 3.28 1.62
N VAL A 173 -17.47 2.31 2.10
CA VAL A 173 -17.27 0.91 1.67
C VAL A 173 -18.08 0.66 0.39
N ASN A 174 -17.38 0.27 -0.67
CA ASN A 174 -17.98 -0.09 -1.95
C ASN A 174 -18.89 -1.31 -1.76
N GLN A 175 -20.11 -1.26 -2.32
CA GLN A 175 -21.11 -2.32 -2.17
C GLN A 175 -21.17 -3.29 -3.35
N SER A 176 -20.25 -3.16 -4.35
CA SER A 176 -20.30 -3.98 -5.58
C SER A 176 -19.61 -5.34 -5.45
N LYS A 177 -18.50 -5.41 -4.71
CA LYS A 177 -17.70 -6.62 -4.51
C LYS A 177 -17.23 -6.75 -3.07
N PRO A 178 -16.99 -7.98 -2.56
CA PRO A 178 -16.44 -8.22 -1.24
C PRO A 178 -15.07 -7.58 -1.01
N CYS A 179 -14.78 -7.27 0.26
CA CYS A 179 -13.44 -6.91 0.72
C CYS A 179 -12.83 -8.07 1.52
N HIS A 180 -11.54 -8.32 1.31
CA HIS A 180 -10.78 -9.32 2.05
C HIS A 180 -9.46 -8.72 2.53
N ILE A 181 -9.26 -8.65 3.84
CA ILE A 181 -8.07 -8.07 4.46
C ILE A 181 -7.49 -9.12 5.41
N SER A 182 -6.25 -9.55 5.18
CA SER A 182 -5.64 -10.59 5.99
C SER A 182 -4.16 -10.36 6.24
N THR A 183 -3.70 -10.78 7.42
CA THR A 183 -2.30 -10.90 7.78
C THR A 183 -2.02 -12.23 8.47
N ILE A 184 -0.77 -12.70 8.46
CA ILE A 184 -0.37 -13.84 9.27
C ILE A 184 0.16 -13.34 10.61
N ASN A 185 1.12 -12.42 10.59
CA ASN A 185 1.76 -11.85 11.79
C ASN A 185 1.59 -10.35 11.81
N GLY A 186 0.67 -9.86 12.63
CA GLY A 186 0.35 -8.45 12.77
C GLY A 186 -1.14 -8.23 13.07
N TYR A 187 -1.49 -7.03 13.40
CA TYR A 187 -2.89 -6.64 13.59
C TYR A 187 -3.53 -6.14 12.28
N VAL A 188 -4.85 -6.19 12.25
CA VAL A 188 -5.65 -5.51 11.22
C VAL A 188 -6.58 -4.51 11.89
N ASP A 189 -6.48 -3.24 11.53
CA ASP A 189 -7.31 -2.14 12.04
C ASP A 189 -8.11 -1.53 10.90
N VAL A 190 -9.44 -1.66 10.95
CA VAL A 190 -10.35 -1.15 9.92
C VAL A 190 -11.27 -0.11 10.51
N THR A 191 -11.20 1.10 9.98
CA THR A 191 -12.09 2.21 10.32
C THR A 191 -13.03 2.50 9.15
N MET A 192 -14.34 2.57 9.42
CA MET A 192 -15.36 2.85 8.41
C MET A 192 -16.42 3.82 8.90
N PRO A 193 -17.18 4.49 8.02
CA PRO A 193 -18.32 5.32 8.41
C PRO A 193 -19.33 4.54 9.26
N ALA A 194 -19.90 5.21 10.26
CA ALA A 194 -20.84 4.60 11.22
C ALA A 194 -22.10 4.02 10.55
N ASP A 195 -22.51 4.55 9.41
CA ASP A 195 -23.67 4.12 8.61
C ASP A 195 -23.38 3.01 7.60
N THR A 196 -22.13 2.52 7.58
CA THR A 196 -21.71 1.46 6.66
C THR A 196 -22.56 0.19 6.84
N LYS A 197 -23.09 -0.32 5.73
CA LYS A 197 -23.77 -1.61 5.68
C LYS A 197 -22.76 -2.69 5.30
N ALA A 198 -22.64 -3.74 6.12
CA ALA A 198 -21.74 -4.84 5.84
C ALA A 198 -22.19 -6.14 6.48
N LYS A 199 -21.82 -7.27 5.86
CA LYS A 199 -21.84 -8.60 6.45
C LYS A 199 -20.41 -8.95 6.86
N LEU A 200 -20.20 -9.17 8.14
CA LEU A 200 -18.86 -9.40 8.70
C LEU A 200 -18.50 -10.88 8.76
N ALA A 201 -17.26 -11.16 8.40
CA ALA A 201 -16.56 -12.39 8.68
C ALA A 201 -15.18 -12.04 9.27
N MET A 202 -14.99 -12.20 10.59
CA MET A 202 -13.75 -11.87 11.29
C MET A 202 -13.22 -13.10 12.00
N SER A 203 -11.90 -13.35 11.91
CA SER A 203 -11.27 -14.50 12.55
C SER A 203 -9.82 -14.22 12.91
N THR A 204 -9.45 -14.56 14.14
CA THR A 204 -8.04 -14.64 14.60
C THR A 204 -7.82 -15.96 15.35
N ILE A 205 -6.58 -16.46 15.34
CA ILE A 205 -6.20 -17.67 16.09
C ILE A 205 -5.56 -17.29 17.42
N HIS A 206 -4.58 -16.40 17.38
CA HIS A 206 -3.81 -15.94 18.55
C HIS A 206 -3.94 -14.42 18.71
N GLY A 207 -5.17 -13.94 18.97
CA GLY A 207 -5.48 -12.53 19.16
C GLY A 207 -6.92 -12.34 19.65
N GLU A 208 -7.32 -11.11 19.79
CA GLU A 208 -8.66 -10.69 20.21
C GLU A 208 -9.34 -9.86 19.10
N ILE A 209 -10.66 -9.74 19.15
CA ILE A 209 -11.46 -8.94 18.23
C ILE A 209 -12.11 -7.81 19.02
N TYR A 210 -11.79 -6.58 18.65
CA TYR A 210 -12.29 -5.36 19.28
C TYR A 210 -13.16 -4.57 18.29
N SER A 211 -14.30 -4.04 18.76
CA SER A 211 -15.14 -3.17 17.93
C SER A 211 -15.94 -2.21 18.79
N ASP A 212 -16.16 -1.01 18.28
CA ASP A 212 -17.10 -0.02 18.80
C ASP A 212 -18.39 0.11 17.95
N LEU A 213 -18.55 -0.78 16.96
CA LEU A 213 -19.75 -0.87 16.12
C LEU A 213 -20.85 -1.72 16.78
N ASP A 214 -22.10 -1.40 16.49
CA ASP A 214 -23.24 -2.21 16.89
C ASP A 214 -23.37 -3.43 15.95
N ILE A 215 -22.70 -4.52 16.33
CA ILE A 215 -22.64 -5.76 15.56
C ILE A 215 -23.79 -6.67 15.98
N LYS A 216 -24.70 -6.97 15.07
CA LYS A 216 -25.79 -7.94 15.28
C LYS A 216 -25.35 -9.32 14.81
N PHE A 217 -25.19 -10.20 15.77
CA PHE A 217 -24.89 -11.62 15.50
C PHE A 217 -26.16 -12.34 15.03
N ALA A 218 -26.01 -13.21 14.03
CA ALA A 218 -27.08 -14.17 13.74
C ALA A 218 -27.30 -15.02 15.00
N SER A 219 -28.51 -15.03 15.52
CA SER A 219 -28.85 -15.78 16.72
C SER A 219 -28.68 -17.28 16.44
N ASP A 220 -27.58 -17.85 16.92
CA ASP A 220 -27.48 -19.30 17.10
C ASP A 220 -28.40 -19.69 18.25
N GLU A 221 -29.64 -20.04 17.95
CA GLU A 221 -30.62 -20.57 18.93
C GLU A 221 -30.16 -21.88 19.60
N LYS A 222 -28.97 -22.40 19.29
CA LYS A 222 -28.45 -23.69 19.79
C LYS A 222 -27.33 -23.59 20.83
N SER A 223 -26.80 -22.44 21.16
CA SER A 223 -25.77 -22.34 22.22
C SER A 223 -26.36 -21.85 23.55
N LYS A 224 -27.24 -22.69 24.18
CA LYS A 224 -27.53 -22.61 25.61
C LYS A 224 -26.31 -23.15 26.39
N GLY A 225 -25.26 -22.35 26.58
CA GLY A 225 -24.13 -22.69 27.42
C GLY A 225 -22.92 -21.90 27.05
N LEU A 226 -22.30 -21.23 28.08
CA LEU A 226 -21.01 -20.54 28.08
C LEU A 226 -20.61 -19.94 26.73
N ASN A 227 -20.74 -18.63 26.58
CA ASN A 227 -20.20 -17.92 25.42
C ASN A 227 -18.75 -18.33 25.21
N PRO A 228 -18.39 -19.16 24.22
CA PRO A 228 -17.02 -19.35 23.90
C PRO A 228 -16.48 -17.97 23.48
N LEU A 229 -15.32 -17.60 23.99
CA LEU A 229 -14.56 -16.44 23.54
C LEU A 229 -14.52 -16.49 22.00
N ARG A 230 -15.34 -15.67 21.34
CA ARG A 230 -15.55 -15.78 19.89
C ARG A 230 -14.36 -15.14 19.16
N ARG A 231 -13.31 -15.90 18.96
CA ARG A 231 -12.21 -15.56 18.03
C ARG A 231 -12.62 -15.70 16.56
N ASN A 232 -13.89 -16.04 16.32
CA ASN A 232 -14.44 -16.18 14.98
C ASN A 232 -15.88 -15.64 14.96
N ILE A 233 -16.08 -14.60 14.15
CA ILE A 233 -17.36 -13.97 13.87
C ILE A 233 -17.71 -14.28 12.42
N SER A 234 -18.78 -15.02 12.17
CA SER A 234 -19.25 -15.34 10.83
C SER A 234 -20.69 -14.90 10.64
N GLY A 235 -20.98 -14.18 9.57
CA GLY A 235 -22.32 -13.78 9.20
C GLY A 235 -22.98 -12.73 10.10
N ALA A 236 -22.21 -12.02 10.91
CA ALA A 236 -22.70 -10.88 11.67
C ALA A 236 -23.01 -9.70 10.75
N ASN A 237 -24.01 -8.90 11.09
CA ASN A 237 -24.45 -7.78 10.26
C ASN A 237 -24.26 -6.45 10.97
N ILE A 238 -23.81 -5.44 10.20
CA ILE A 238 -23.79 -4.03 10.58
C ILE A 238 -24.84 -3.32 9.73
N ASN A 239 -25.70 -2.51 10.37
CA ASN A 239 -26.72 -1.67 9.74
C ASN A 239 -27.62 -2.44 8.74
N GLY A 240 -28.02 -3.66 9.10
CA GLY A 240 -28.91 -4.51 8.30
C GLY A 240 -28.19 -5.35 7.24
N GLY A 241 -26.88 -5.36 7.21
CA GLY A 241 -26.07 -6.14 6.26
C GLY A 241 -25.84 -5.42 4.93
N GLY A 242 -24.91 -5.94 4.13
CA GLY A 242 -24.47 -5.39 2.86
C GLY A 242 -23.41 -6.28 2.24
N VAL A 243 -22.40 -5.67 1.60
CA VAL A 243 -21.25 -6.36 1.05
C VAL A 243 -20.51 -7.14 2.15
N GLU A 244 -19.91 -8.27 1.79
CA GLU A 244 -19.09 -9.04 2.72
C GLU A 244 -17.74 -8.35 2.97
N LEU A 245 -17.41 -8.19 4.25
CA LEU A 245 -16.13 -7.70 4.74
C LEU A 245 -15.47 -8.80 5.57
N THR A 246 -14.45 -9.42 5.00
CA THR A 246 -13.66 -10.46 5.65
C THR A 246 -12.36 -9.89 6.19
N ILE A 247 -12.12 -10.05 7.50
CA ILE A 247 -10.92 -9.57 8.20
C ILE A 247 -10.30 -10.74 8.96
N LYS A 248 -9.03 -11.02 8.70
CA LYS A 248 -8.35 -12.19 9.30
C LYS A 248 -6.95 -11.87 9.79
N SER A 249 -6.58 -12.48 10.92
CA SER A 249 -5.18 -12.61 11.35
C SER A 249 -4.95 -14.04 11.86
N ILE A 250 -3.70 -14.49 11.86
CA ILE A 250 -3.32 -15.70 12.62
C ILE A 250 -2.75 -15.27 13.97
N ASN A 251 -1.75 -14.40 13.98
CA ASN A 251 -1.05 -13.93 15.16
C ASN A 251 -1.19 -12.41 15.31
N GLY A 252 -2.33 -11.98 15.78
CA GLY A 252 -2.60 -10.55 16.02
C GLY A 252 -4.06 -10.24 16.21
N ASP A 253 -4.31 -9.06 16.73
CA ASP A 253 -5.63 -8.56 17.05
C ASP A 253 -6.33 -7.98 15.83
N LEU A 254 -7.65 -7.97 15.86
CA LEU A 254 -8.51 -7.35 14.87
C LEU A 254 -9.27 -6.19 15.50
N TYR A 255 -9.18 -5.03 14.90
CA TYR A 255 -9.87 -3.83 15.33
C TYR A 255 -10.84 -3.38 14.24
N LEU A 256 -12.08 -3.11 14.63
CA LEU A 256 -13.12 -2.60 13.74
C LEU A 256 -13.77 -1.37 14.37
N ARG A 257 -13.55 -0.21 13.73
CA ARG A 257 -13.90 1.09 14.30
C ARG A 257 -14.92 1.85 13.45
N LYS A 258 -15.75 2.64 14.10
CA LYS A 258 -16.55 3.68 13.44
C LYS A 258 -15.75 4.99 13.36
N LYS A 259 -15.96 5.70 12.26
CA LYS A 259 -15.43 7.06 12.03
C LYS A 259 -16.48 8.08 12.47
#